data_4dfc60aa73065a55e543c0508c08b296
#
_entry.id   4dfc60aa73065a55e543c0508c08b296
#
_cell.length_a   1.000
_cell.length_b   1.000
_cell.length_c   1.000
_cell.angle_alpha   90.00
_cell.angle_beta   90.00
_cell.angle_gamma   90.00
#
_symmetry.space_group_name_H-M   'P 1'
#
loop_
_entity.id
_entity.type
_entity.pdbx_description
1 polymer ?
#
loop_
_entity_poly.entity_id
_entity_poly.type
_entity_poly.pdbx_seq_one_letter_code
_entity_poly.pdbx_strand_id
1 'polypeptide(L)'
;MPSTKQSAGEYTINQMQLKFSAIPENEAFARMVVSAFLVQANPTLSIVSEVRTAVSEAVTNAIVHAYEETSGYVMLRAWIDENDIRLEIEDQGKGIENIEQAMQPFYTSHPEQERTGMGFALMQSFMDHVRVQSSLGNGTIVFMRKRLHENDE
;
A
#
# COMPACT_ATOMS: atom_id res chain seq x y z
N MET A 1 -5.77 4.91 25.56
CA MET A 1 -5.36 4.45 25.25
C MET A 1 -4.93 3.73 24.70
N PRO A 2 -4.62 3.34 24.32
CA PRO A 2 -4.29 2.57 23.67
C PRO A 2 -3.61 1.81 23.42
N SER A 3 -3.43 1.32 23.33
CA SER A 3 -2.81 0.63 23.24
C SER A 3 -2.36 -0.05 22.49
N THR A 4 -2.25 -0.07 22.12
CA THR A 4 -1.80 -0.47 21.14
C THR A 4 -0.79 -1.33 21.30
N LYS A 5 -0.71 -2.27 20.92
CA LYS A 5 0.12 -3.11 21.03
C LYS A 5 1.20 -2.82 20.30
N GLN A 6 2.13 -2.42 20.78
CA GLN A 6 3.26 -2.14 20.13
C GLN A 6 4.16 -3.27 20.12
N SER A 7 4.91 -3.51 19.09
CA SER A 7 5.88 -4.53 19.14
C SER A 7 7.01 -4.06 19.96
N ALA A 8 7.85 -4.96 20.37
CA ALA A 8 8.89 -4.67 21.30
C ALA A 8 9.80 -3.60 20.74
N GLY A 9 10.04 -2.57 21.50
CA GLY A 9 10.94 -1.53 21.12
C GLY A 9 10.41 -0.54 20.13
N GLU A 10 9.11 -0.66 19.79
CA GLU A 10 8.54 0.23 18.83
C GLU A 10 7.36 0.91 19.42
N TYR A 11 7.14 2.13 19.04
CA TYR A 11 5.84 2.70 19.27
C TYR A 11 5.54 3.68 18.17
N THR A 12 4.26 3.86 17.95
CA THR A 12 3.76 4.68 16.87
C THR A 12 3.82 6.14 17.26
N ILE A 13 4.46 6.95 16.42
CA ILE A 13 4.50 8.38 16.60
C ILE A 13 3.26 9.02 16.01
N ASN A 14 2.81 8.51 14.86
CA ASN A 14 1.66 9.08 14.16
C ASN A 14 0.95 7.98 13.40
N GLN A 15 -0.35 8.15 13.23
CA GLN A 15 -1.12 7.17 12.47
C GLN A 15 -2.31 7.84 11.82
N MET A 16 -2.79 7.22 10.75
CA MET A 16 -3.97 7.70 10.06
C MET A 16 -4.74 6.57 9.43
N GLN A 17 -6.00 6.82 9.14
CA GLN A 17 -6.84 5.96 8.32
C GLN A 17 -7.51 6.82 7.27
N LEU A 18 -7.65 6.27 6.08
CA LEU A 18 -8.32 6.95 4.98
C LEU A 18 -9.18 5.94 4.26
N LYS A 19 -10.48 6.18 4.23
CA LYS A 19 -11.40 5.32 3.50
C LYS A 19 -11.96 6.12 2.34
N PHE A 20 -11.90 5.54 1.15
CA PHE A 20 -12.34 6.28 -0.03
C PHE A 20 -12.97 5.33 -1.03
N SER A 21 -13.79 5.91 -1.92
CA SER A 21 -14.42 5.13 -2.96
C SER A 21 -13.39 4.61 -3.94
N ALA A 22 -13.60 3.39 -4.42
CA ALA A 22 -12.66 2.73 -5.32
C ALA A 22 -12.90 3.20 -6.75
N ILE A 23 -12.59 4.46 -7.01
CA ILE A 23 -12.72 5.05 -8.34
C ILE A 23 -11.36 5.59 -8.77
N PRO A 24 -11.10 5.65 -10.08
CA PRO A 24 -9.76 6.02 -10.55
C PRO A 24 -9.25 7.35 -10.03
N GLU A 25 -10.13 8.32 -9.85
CA GLU A 25 -9.71 9.64 -9.37
C GLU A 25 -9.07 9.58 -8.01
N ASN A 26 -9.39 8.57 -7.22
CA ASN A 26 -8.91 8.51 -5.84
C ASN A 26 -7.53 7.90 -5.71
N GLU A 27 -6.95 7.40 -6.80
CA GLU A 27 -5.55 6.96 -6.74
C GLU A 27 -4.64 8.14 -6.45
N ALA A 28 -4.81 9.24 -7.19
CA ALA A 28 -3.97 10.42 -6.98
C ALA A 28 -4.23 11.02 -5.61
N PHE A 29 -5.48 11.01 -5.17
CA PHE A 29 -5.83 11.53 -3.86
C PHE A 29 -5.13 10.76 -2.76
N ALA A 30 -5.18 9.44 -2.81
CA ALA A 30 -4.55 8.61 -1.78
C ALA A 30 -3.04 8.80 -1.79
N ARG A 31 -2.44 8.85 -2.97
CA ARG A 31 -1.00 9.04 -3.11
C ARG A 31 -0.57 10.36 -2.47
N MET A 32 -1.34 11.41 -2.68
CA MET A 32 -1.01 12.71 -2.11
C MET A 32 -1.18 12.73 -0.59
N VAL A 33 -2.20 12.06 -0.09
CA VAL A 33 -2.41 12.00 1.36
C VAL A 33 -1.24 11.27 2.03
N VAL A 34 -0.81 10.16 1.46
CA VAL A 34 0.33 9.43 2.03
C VAL A 34 1.59 10.28 1.95
N SER A 35 1.80 11.00 0.85
CA SER A 35 2.97 11.87 0.74
C SER A 35 2.97 12.93 1.83
N ALA A 36 1.84 13.57 2.05
CA ALA A 36 1.74 14.60 3.08
C ALA A 36 1.99 14.03 4.48
N PHE A 37 1.45 12.84 4.72
CA PHE A 37 1.64 12.18 6.00
C PHE A 37 3.11 11.84 6.23
N LEU A 38 3.75 11.32 5.19
CA LEU A 38 5.13 10.83 5.27
C LEU A 38 6.12 11.98 5.44
N VAL A 39 5.85 13.12 4.83
CA VAL A 39 6.76 14.25 4.89
C VAL A 39 6.97 14.73 6.33
N GLN A 40 6.00 14.50 7.19
CA GLN A 40 6.13 14.90 8.59
C GLN A 40 7.29 14.19 9.29
N ALA A 41 7.71 13.04 8.79
CA ALA A 41 8.83 12.30 9.36
C ALA A 41 10.18 12.72 8.75
N ASN A 42 10.15 13.66 7.82
CA ASN A 42 11.35 14.25 7.24
C ASN A 42 12.28 13.24 6.55
N PRO A 43 11.73 12.37 5.71
CA PRO A 43 12.57 11.43 4.96
C PRO A 43 13.21 12.13 3.76
N THR A 44 14.10 11.43 3.06
CA THR A 44 14.65 11.97 1.82
C THR A 44 13.58 11.99 0.74
N LEU A 45 13.80 12.80 -0.28
CA LEU A 45 12.90 12.84 -1.42
C LEU A 45 12.83 11.49 -2.12
N SER A 46 13.93 10.77 -2.14
CA SER A 46 13.97 9.45 -2.75
C SER A 46 13.02 8.49 -2.04
N ILE A 47 13.02 8.51 -0.72
CA ILE A 47 12.14 7.66 0.05
C ILE A 47 10.68 8.05 -0.15
N VAL A 48 10.39 9.36 -0.18
CA VAL A 48 9.03 9.80 -0.45
C VAL A 48 8.56 9.29 -1.80
N SER A 49 9.40 9.39 -2.81
CA SER A 49 9.04 8.96 -4.15
C SER A 49 8.79 7.45 -4.21
N GLU A 50 9.62 6.67 -3.53
CA GLU A 50 9.48 5.23 -3.54
C GLU A 50 8.20 4.78 -2.84
N VAL A 51 7.93 5.36 -1.68
CA VAL A 51 6.70 5.02 -0.95
C VAL A 51 5.48 5.44 -1.76
N ARG A 52 5.53 6.63 -2.34
CA ARG A 52 4.40 7.12 -3.11
C ARG A 52 4.09 6.21 -4.29
N THR A 53 5.14 5.73 -4.98
CA THR A 53 4.94 4.82 -6.10
C THR A 53 4.35 3.50 -5.64
N ALA A 54 4.85 2.95 -4.54
CA ALA A 54 4.33 1.69 -4.03
C ALA A 54 2.86 1.82 -3.64
N VAL A 55 2.50 2.92 -3.00
CA VAL A 55 1.10 3.16 -2.62
C VAL A 55 0.23 3.28 -3.86
N SER A 56 0.71 4.00 -4.86
CA SER A 56 -0.03 4.17 -6.11
C SER A 56 -0.33 2.82 -6.75
N GLU A 57 0.66 1.92 -6.76
CA GLU A 57 0.44 0.60 -7.34
C GLU A 57 -0.56 -0.23 -6.53
N ALA A 58 -0.46 -0.18 -5.21
CA ALA A 58 -1.37 -0.94 -4.37
C ALA A 58 -2.80 -0.43 -4.49
N VAL A 59 -2.98 0.88 -4.54
CA VAL A 59 -4.31 1.47 -4.67
C VAL A 59 -4.88 1.18 -6.05
N THR A 60 -4.05 1.27 -7.09
CA THR A 60 -4.50 0.94 -8.44
C THR A 60 -4.99 -0.50 -8.51
N ASN A 61 -4.26 -1.43 -7.88
CA ASN A 61 -4.71 -2.82 -7.85
C ASN A 61 -6.08 -2.94 -7.20
N ALA A 62 -6.29 -2.24 -6.10
CA ALA A 62 -7.58 -2.32 -5.43
C ALA A 62 -8.69 -1.76 -6.30
N ILE A 63 -8.43 -0.64 -6.99
CA ILE A 63 -9.46 0.00 -7.81
C ILE A 63 -9.75 -0.81 -9.06
N VAL A 64 -8.70 -1.28 -9.75
CA VAL A 64 -8.87 -1.90 -11.06
C VAL A 64 -9.26 -3.36 -10.94
N HIS A 65 -8.63 -4.10 -10.02
CA HIS A 65 -8.77 -5.54 -10.02
C HIS A 65 -9.74 -6.07 -8.98
N ALA A 66 -9.85 -5.41 -7.83
CA ALA A 66 -10.70 -5.93 -6.77
C ALA A 66 -12.18 -5.74 -7.08
N TYR A 67 -12.53 -4.60 -7.68
CA TYR A 67 -13.93 -4.23 -7.90
C TYR A 67 -14.22 -4.10 -9.39
N GLU A 68 -14.08 -5.20 -10.11
CA GLU A 68 -14.19 -5.15 -11.57
C GLU A 68 -15.53 -4.69 -12.07
N GLU A 69 -16.60 -5.15 -11.41
CA GLU A 69 -17.93 -4.83 -11.90
C GLU A 69 -18.82 -4.27 -10.84
N THR A 70 -18.28 -3.94 -9.67
CA THR A 70 -19.06 -3.39 -8.59
C THR A 70 -18.31 -2.22 -8.01
N SER A 71 -19.00 -1.43 -7.22
CA SER A 71 -18.35 -0.36 -6.52
C SER A 71 -17.96 -0.84 -5.13
N GLY A 72 -17.00 -0.14 -4.54
CA GLY A 72 -16.55 -0.49 -3.22
C GLY A 72 -15.67 0.60 -2.66
N TYR A 73 -15.04 0.29 -1.54
CA TYR A 73 -14.18 1.23 -0.85
C TYR A 73 -12.81 0.63 -0.66
N VAL A 74 -11.82 1.50 -0.57
CA VAL A 74 -10.46 1.12 -0.20
C VAL A 74 -10.19 1.74 1.16
N MET A 75 -9.59 0.96 2.06
CA MET A 75 -9.17 1.47 3.35
C MET A 75 -7.65 1.48 3.36
N LEU A 76 -7.10 2.66 3.60
CA LEU A 76 -5.66 2.81 3.70
C LEU A 76 -5.34 3.20 5.12
N ARG A 77 -4.43 2.46 5.76
CA ARG A 77 -3.97 2.75 7.10
C ARG A 77 -2.47 2.95 7.06
N ALA A 78 -1.99 3.89 7.84
CA ALA A 78 -0.56 4.16 7.87
C ALA A 78 -0.13 4.49 9.29
N TRP A 79 1.06 4.02 9.65
CA TRP A 79 1.67 4.26 10.95
C TRP A 79 3.11 4.66 10.74
N ILE A 80 3.56 5.67 11.47
CA ILE A 80 4.95 6.07 11.48
C ILE A 80 5.48 5.87 12.89
N ASP A 81 6.60 5.16 13.01
CA ASP A 81 7.32 5.07 14.26
C ASP A 81 8.68 5.75 14.07
N GLU A 82 9.61 5.51 14.96
CA GLU A 82 10.90 6.20 14.88
C GLU A 82 11.68 5.86 13.63
N ASN A 83 11.49 4.65 13.12
CA ASN A 83 12.34 4.16 12.04
C ASN A 83 11.62 3.94 10.73
N ASP A 84 10.36 3.57 10.78
CA ASP A 84 9.66 3.02 9.61
C ASP A 84 8.32 3.66 9.40
N ILE A 85 7.84 3.56 8.16
CA ILE A 85 6.42 3.72 7.88
C ILE A 85 5.88 2.33 7.55
N ARG A 86 4.71 2.01 8.07
CA ARG A 86 3.96 0.80 7.75
C ARG A 86 2.64 1.20 7.15
N LEU A 87 2.23 0.46 6.14
CA LEU A 87 1.00 0.77 5.41
C LEU A 87 0.20 -0.49 5.21
N GLU A 88 -1.10 -0.35 5.24
CA GLU A 88 -2.03 -1.42 4.86
C GLU A 88 -3.02 -0.83 3.88
N ILE A 89 -3.18 -1.50 2.75
CA ILE A 89 -4.19 -1.11 1.77
C ILE A 89 -5.13 -2.29 1.64
N GLU A 90 -6.37 -2.09 2.05
CA GLU A 90 -7.35 -3.16 2.14
C GLU A 90 -8.55 -2.87 1.24
N ASP A 91 -9.00 -3.90 0.52
CA ASP A 91 -10.24 -3.83 -0.22
C ASP A 91 -11.09 -5.03 0.18
N GLN A 92 -12.39 -4.94 -0.13
CA GLN A 92 -13.33 -6.02 0.12
C GLN A 92 -13.80 -6.60 -1.21
N GLY A 93 -12.92 -6.63 -2.19
CA GLY A 93 -13.25 -7.07 -3.52
C GLY A 93 -13.18 -8.57 -3.71
N LYS A 94 -12.88 -8.98 -4.93
CA LYS A 94 -12.96 -10.39 -5.27
C LYS A 94 -11.82 -11.24 -4.71
N GLY A 95 -10.74 -10.62 -4.31
CA GLY A 95 -9.59 -11.35 -3.82
C GLY A 95 -8.70 -11.86 -4.94
N ILE A 96 -7.60 -12.48 -4.56
CA ILE A 96 -6.62 -13.01 -5.49
C ILE A 96 -6.54 -14.51 -5.30
N GLU A 97 -6.75 -15.24 -6.38
CA GLU A 97 -6.74 -16.70 -6.30
C GLU A 97 -5.33 -17.24 -6.16
N ASN A 98 -4.41 -16.73 -6.94
CA ASN A 98 -3.03 -17.20 -6.93
C ASN A 98 -2.10 -16.01 -6.68
N ILE A 99 -1.73 -15.85 -5.42
CA ILE A 99 -0.94 -14.70 -5.01
C ILE A 99 0.45 -14.75 -5.63
N GLU A 100 1.05 -15.93 -5.70
CA GLU A 100 2.38 -16.04 -6.27
C GLU A 100 2.41 -15.59 -7.73
N GLN A 101 1.40 -15.98 -8.49
CA GLN A 101 1.33 -15.57 -9.88
C GLN A 101 1.09 -14.07 -9.99
N ALA A 102 0.21 -13.55 -9.15
CA ALA A 102 -0.13 -12.13 -9.20
C ALA A 102 1.07 -11.24 -8.90
N MET A 103 2.03 -11.74 -8.14
CA MET A 103 3.21 -10.96 -7.77
C MET A 103 4.33 -11.04 -8.78
N GLN A 104 4.19 -11.85 -9.82
CA GLN A 104 5.22 -11.95 -10.84
C GLN A 104 5.21 -10.71 -11.73
N PRO A 105 6.39 -10.28 -12.21
CA PRO A 105 6.44 -9.13 -13.12
C PRO A 105 5.61 -9.38 -14.37
N PHE A 106 4.98 -8.32 -14.85
CA PHE A 106 4.21 -8.31 -16.11
C PHE A 106 2.92 -9.11 -16.08
N TYR A 107 2.55 -9.72 -14.94
CA TYR A 107 1.27 -10.37 -14.85
C TYR A 107 0.16 -9.35 -14.58
N THR A 108 -0.92 -9.44 -15.32
CA THR A 108 -2.12 -8.68 -15.01
C THR A 108 -3.31 -9.38 -15.63
N SER A 109 -4.45 -9.34 -14.93
CA SER A 109 -5.70 -9.85 -15.47
C SER A 109 -6.40 -8.81 -16.35
N HIS A 110 -5.90 -7.57 -16.40
CA HIS A 110 -6.50 -6.49 -17.17
C HIS A 110 -5.41 -5.69 -17.88
N PRO A 111 -4.77 -6.28 -18.91
CA PRO A 111 -3.63 -5.61 -19.54
C PRO A 111 -3.95 -4.22 -20.07
N GLU A 112 -5.19 -4.02 -20.53
CA GLU A 112 -5.52 -2.72 -21.11
C GLU A 112 -5.72 -1.65 -20.05
N GLN A 113 -5.80 -2.00 -18.79
CA GLN A 113 -6.02 -1.04 -17.72
C GLN A 113 -4.80 -0.79 -16.86
N GLU A 114 -3.85 -1.71 -16.89
CA GLU A 114 -2.61 -1.53 -16.16
C GLU A 114 -1.53 -1.06 -17.11
N ARG A 115 -0.80 -0.06 -16.69
CA ARG A 115 0.17 0.53 -17.57
C ARG A 115 1.41 -0.32 -17.77
N THR A 116 1.87 -0.97 -16.71
CA THR A 116 3.14 -1.66 -16.76
C THR A 116 3.04 -3.15 -16.52
N GLY A 117 2.01 -3.60 -15.83
CA GLY A 117 1.93 -5.00 -15.43
C GLY A 117 2.94 -5.36 -14.36
N MET A 118 3.48 -4.39 -13.64
CA MET A 118 4.54 -4.63 -12.69
C MET A 118 4.20 -4.16 -11.29
N GLY A 119 2.90 -4.05 -10.96
CA GLY A 119 2.49 -3.44 -9.70
C GLY A 119 3.14 -4.04 -8.47
N PHE A 120 3.05 -5.36 -8.29
CA PHE A 120 3.65 -5.98 -7.12
C PHE A 120 5.18 -6.00 -7.20
N ALA A 121 5.73 -6.11 -8.41
CA ALA A 121 7.18 -6.05 -8.55
C ALA A 121 7.71 -4.70 -8.15
N LEU A 122 7.01 -3.62 -8.52
CA LEU A 122 7.43 -2.28 -8.12
C LEU A 122 7.30 -2.08 -6.62
N MET A 123 6.22 -2.58 -6.01
CA MET A 123 6.09 -2.51 -4.58
C MET A 123 7.26 -3.19 -3.89
N GLN A 124 7.60 -4.39 -4.35
CA GLN A 124 8.71 -5.14 -3.75
C GLN A 124 10.05 -4.46 -3.97
N SER A 125 10.21 -3.81 -5.11
CA SER A 125 11.46 -3.12 -5.43
C SER A 125 11.67 -1.91 -4.53
N PHE A 126 10.61 -1.19 -4.22
CA PHE A 126 10.74 0.08 -3.51
C PHE A 126 10.53 -0.02 -2.01
N MET A 127 9.84 -1.04 -1.54
CA MET A 127 9.56 -1.19 -0.12
C MET A 127 10.48 -2.25 0.47
N ASP A 128 10.75 -2.15 1.76
CA ASP A 128 11.60 -3.14 2.42
C ASP A 128 10.85 -4.44 2.68
N HIS A 129 9.55 -4.36 2.85
CA HIS A 129 8.71 -5.53 3.01
C HIS A 129 7.39 -5.34 2.31
N VAL A 130 6.93 -6.36 1.61
CA VAL A 130 5.59 -6.39 1.03
C VAL A 130 5.01 -7.77 1.33
N ARG A 131 3.82 -7.79 1.88
CA ARG A 131 3.12 -9.03 2.16
C ARG A 131 1.67 -8.86 1.73
N VAL A 132 1.12 -9.89 1.12
CA VAL A 132 -0.25 -9.85 0.62
C VAL A 132 -1.03 -10.96 1.29
N GLN A 133 -2.20 -10.62 1.78
CA GLN A 133 -3.13 -11.56 2.38
C GLN A 133 -4.43 -11.46 1.62
N SER A 134 -4.85 -12.56 1.00
CA SER A 134 -6.01 -12.53 0.14
C SER A 134 -6.52 -13.95 -0.08
N SER A 135 -7.80 -14.06 -0.34
CA SER A 135 -8.38 -15.30 -0.85
C SER A 135 -9.61 -14.94 -1.64
N LEU A 136 -9.99 -15.82 -2.53
CA LEU A 136 -11.10 -15.58 -3.44
C LEU A 136 -12.35 -15.26 -2.65
N GLY A 137 -12.98 -14.15 -2.97
CA GLY A 137 -14.21 -13.74 -2.32
C GLY A 137 -14.04 -13.00 -1.00
N ASN A 138 -12.81 -12.85 -0.52
CA ASN A 138 -12.58 -12.26 0.81
C ASN A 138 -11.75 -10.99 0.78
N GLY A 139 -11.55 -10.41 -0.40
CA GLY A 139 -10.79 -9.17 -0.50
C GLY A 139 -9.31 -9.38 -0.36
N THR A 140 -8.59 -8.29 -0.24
CA THR A 140 -7.14 -8.32 -0.22
C THR A 140 -6.63 -7.25 0.74
N ILE A 141 -5.58 -7.57 1.48
CA ILE A 141 -4.82 -6.59 2.25
C ILE A 141 -3.39 -6.68 1.80
N VAL A 142 -2.83 -5.53 1.41
CA VAL A 142 -1.42 -5.42 1.09
C VAL A 142 -0.74 -4.72 2.25
N PHE A 143 0.27 -5.36 2.83
CA PHE A 143 1.05 -4.81 3.93
C PHE A 143 2.40 -4.40 3.39
N MET A 144 2.83 -3.17 3.69
CA MET A 144 4.12 -2.68 3.23
C MET A 144 4.83 -1.97 4.36
N ARG A 145 6.16 -2.04 4.35
CA ARG A 145 6.98 -1.35 5.34
C ARG A 145 8.21 -0.78 4.65
N LYS A 146 8.60 0.42 5.05
CA LYS A 146 9.77 1.07 4.49
C LYS A 146 10.51 1.78 5.59
N ARG A 147 11.83 1.59 5.65
CA ARG A 147 12.67 2.33 6.58
C ARG A 147 12.79 3.76 6.10
N LEU A 148 12.65 4.69 7.02
CA LEU A 148 12.59 6.10 6.66
C LEU A 148 13.94 6.78 6.68
N HIS A 149 14.88 6.28 7.49
CA HIS A 149 16.18 6.89 7.61
C HIS A 149 17.23 5.81 7.53
N GLU A 150 18.35 6.13 6.92
CA GLU A 150 19.44 5.20 6.88
C GLU A 150 20.08 5.13 8.23
N ASN A 151 20.68 3.97 8.51
CA ASN A 151 21.41 3.86 9.74
C ASN A 151 22.64 4.72 9.66
N ASP A 152 22.89 5.38 10.78
CA ASP A 152 24.08 6.14 10.83
C ASP A 152 25.11 5.27 11.35
N GLU A 153 25.83 4.64 10.72
CA GLU A 153 26.71 3.76 11.32
C GLU A 153 28.01 4.16 11.30
#